data_10d6e597cd4e0dcd30b2eede6013bb2b
#
_entry.id   10d6e597cd4e0dcd30b2eede6013bb2b
#
_cell.length_a   1.000
_cell.length_b   1.000
_cell.length_c   1.000
_cell.angle_alpha   90.00
_cell.angle_beta   90.00
_cell.angle_gamma   90.00
#
_symmetry.space_group_name_H-M   'P 1'
#
loop_
_entity.id
_entity.type
_entity.pdbx_description
1 polymer ?
#
loop_
_entity_poly.entity_id
_entity_poly.type
_entity_poly.pdbx_seq_one_letter_code
_entity_poly.pdbx_strand_id
1 'polypeptide(L)'
;LSTKESPENEKDDSRKGIKALTKNSQATTRNTATTEASKELKDQTNKVASQKEYKNHDPIILVHGFNGYASGTGPITGKGNYWGGDRLKIIQDYRAKGYNVMEASVSAFGSNYDRAVELYYYIKGGRVDYGAAHAAKYGHERYGKTYAGAYKDWKPGQKIHLIGHSMGGQTIRYLEELLRHGSPEEVEYQKQHGGDISPLYKGGQDNMISSITTIATPHNGTHAADLLGNEEIIRQVAYDYARSKGNKLSHVDVGLSQWGLKQREDETLAQYIQRVKQSKLWTTKDNGFYDLTTEGTDILNHKTSLNPNIVYKTYQGESTRPGPNGTQKADVNMNIGYTLTANTIGKVKDKAWRENDGLVSVISGQYPLNQAHTSATDQVQKGVWQVTPVKHNWDHGDFVGTDTSEVRISKEELEDFWDNMFEDMVRNEKVTDKQ
;
A
#
# COMPACT_ATOMS: atom_id res chain seq x y z
N LEU A 1 -7.02 3.97 -5.04
CA LEU A 1 -7.81 3.88 -6.24
C LEU A 1 -7.05 3.99 -7.53
N SER A 2 -5.94 3.29 -7.63
CA SER A 2 -5.26 3.13 -8.89
C SER A 2 -6.20 2.60 -9.98
N THR A 3 -7.19 1.81 -9.56
CA THR A 3 -8.24 1.32 -10.44
C THR A 3 -9.14 2.43 -11.01
N LYS A 4 -9.00 3.66 -10.53
CA LYS A 4 -9.80 4.80 -10.99
C LYS A 4 -9.06 5.69 -11.97
N GLU A 5 -7.93 5.24 -12.45
CA GLU A 5 -7.10 5.98 -13.40
C GLU A 5 -7.83 6.27 -14.72
N SER A 6 -8.41 5.25 -15.29
CA SER A 6 -9.41 5.37 -16.35
C SER A 6 -10.26 4.09 -16.33
N PRO A 7 -11.51 4.12 -16.81
CA PRO A 7 -12.34 2.92 -16.81
C PRO A 7 -11.71 1.76 -17.58
N GLU A 8 -11.09 2.02 -18.71
CA GLU A 8 -10.47 0.98 -19.53
C GLU A 8 -9.17 0.47 -18.91
N ASN A 9 -8.32 1.39 -18.47
CA ASN A 9 -7.06 1.01 -17.82
C ASN A 9 -7.29 0.33 -16.47
N GLU A 10 -8.30 0.79 -15.75
CA GLU A 10 -8.69 0.12 -14.52
C GLU A 10 -9.04 -1.34 -14.77
N LYS A 11 -9.87 -1.59 -15.76
CA LYS A 11 -10.26 -2.96 -16.11
C LYS A 11 -9.06 -3.78 -16.52
N ASP A 12 -8.18 -3.23 -17.34
CA ASP A 12 -6.99 -3.93 -17.78
C ASP A 12 -6.01 -4.21 -16.66
N ASP A 13 -5.73 -3.22 -15.82
CA ASP A 13 -4.88 -3.38 -14.66
C ASP A 13 -5.49 -4.37 -13.67
N SER A 14 -6.80 -4.27 -13.49
CA SER A 14 -7.54 -5.17 -12.66
C SER A 14 -7.47 -6.61 -13.17
N ARG A 15 -7.69 -6.82 -14.43
CA ARG A 15 -7.58 -8.13 -15.08
C ARG A 15 -6.18 -8.71 -14.93
N LYS A 16 -5.18 -7.89 -15.14
CA LYS A 16 -3.78 -8.29 -15.01
C LYS A 16 -3.43 -8.61 -13.56
N GLY A 17 -3.93 -7.83 -12.60
CA GLY A 17 -3.70 -8.06 -11.19
C GLY A 17 -4.28 -9.39 -10.72
N ILE A 18 -5.51 -9.69 -11.11
CA ILE A 18 -6.12 -10.98 -10.80
C ILE A 18 -5.38 -12.12 -11.49
N LYS A 19 -4.90 -11.87 -12.71
CA LYS A 19 -4.12 -12.86 -13.45
C LYS A 19 -2.87 -13.27 -12.71
N ALA A 20 -2.16 -12.32 -12.16
CA ALA A 20 -0.96 -12.59 -11.37
C ALA A 20 -1.29 -13.31 -10.08
N LEU A 21 -2.31 -12.86 -9.37
CA LEU A 21 -2.78 -13.50 -8.15
C LEU A 21 -3.26 -14.92 -8.41
N THR A 22 -4.02 -15.11 -9.49
CA THR A 22 -4.50 -16.41 -9.89
C THR A 22 -3.35 -17.34 -10.22
N LYS A 23 -2.37 -16.87 -10.96
CA LYS A 23 -1.22 -17.65 -11.34
C LYS A 23 -0.39 -18.10 -10.13
N ASN A 24 -0.23 -17.23 -9.15
CA ASN A 24 0.47 -17.56 -7.92
C ASN A 24 -0.33 -18.55 -7.07
N SER A 25 -1.62 -18.34 -6.99
CA SER A 25 -2.52 -19.23 -6.24
C SER A 25 -2.64 -20.59 -6.90
N GLN A 26 -2.53 -20.63 -8.23
CA GLN A 26 -2.67 -21.84 -9.01
C GLN A 26 -1.55 -22.84 -8.76
N ALA A 27 -0.35 -22.38 -8.51
CA ALA A 27 0.80 -23.26 -8.35
C ALA A 27 0.68 -24.13 -7.10
N THR A 28 -0.03 -23.66 -6.10
CA THR A 28 -0.05 -24.29 -4.78
C THR A 28 -1.20 -23.81 -3.95
N THR A 29 -1.25 -24.33 -2.73
CA THR A 29 -2.12 -23.75 -1.73
C THR A 29 -1.65 -22.33 -1.42
N ARG A 30 -2.53 -21.52 -0.87
CA ARG A 30 -2.26 -20.16 -0.42
C ARG A 30 -1.02 -20.05 0.46
N ASN A 31 -0.83 -20.98 1.40
CA ASN A 31 0.33 -20.98 2.29
C ASN A 31 1.63 -21.21 1.53
N THR A 32 1.62 -22.05 0.52
CA THR A 32 2.80 -22.35 -0.29
C THR A 32 3.20 -21.14 -1.13
N ALA A 33 2.23 -20.47 -1.78
CA ALA A 33 2.51 -19.26 -2.56
C ALA A 33 3.12 -18.14 -1.67
N THR A 34 2.58 -17.98 -0.46
CA THR A 34 3.10 -17.02 0.51
C THR A 34 4.50 -17.41 0.98
N THR A 35 4.74 -18.69 1.20
CA THR A 35 6.06 -19.21 1.61
C THR A 35 7.09 -19.00 0.52
N GLU A 36 6.73 -19.20 -0.75
CA GLU A 36 7.60 -18.95 -1.88
C GLU A 36 7.98 -17.48 -2.00
N ALA A 37 7.01 -16.56 -1.88
CA ALA A 37 7.29 -15.13 -1.90
C ALA A 37 8.22 -14.73 -0.73
N SER A 38 7.99 -15.27 0.45
CA SER A 38 8.84 -15.01 1.62
C SER A 38 10.23 -15.60 1.45
N LYS A 39 10.34 -16.78 0.83
CA LYS A 39 11.62 -17.41 0.52
C LYS A 39 12.40 -16.58 -0.49
N GLU A 40 11.76 -16.09 -1.54
CA GLU A 40 12.40 -15.23 -2.52
C GLU A 40 12.95 -13.96 -1.89
N LEU A 41 12.19 -13.30 -1.03
CA LEU A 41 12.68 -12.14 -0.28
C LEU A 41 13.86 -12.50 0.61
N LYS A 42 13.79 -13.63 1.28
CA LYS A 42 14.87 -14.11 2.15
C LYS A 42 16.14 -14.41 1.34
N ASP A 43 16.01 -15.09 0.21
CA ASP A 43 17.15 -15.42 -0.65
C ASP A 43 17.78 -14.14 -1.21
N GLN A 44 16.99 -13.17 -1.63
CA GLN A 44 17.47 -11.87 -2.08
C GLN A 44 18.15 -11.09 -0.95
N THR A 45 17.61 -11.14 0.24
CA THR A 45 18.22 -10.53 1.43
C THR A 45 19.55 -11.21 1.74
N ASN A 46 19.63 -12.53 1.64
CA ASN A 46 20.86 -13.27 1.87
C ASN A 46 21.95 -12.90 0.85
N LYS A 47 21.58 -12.64 -0.39
CA LYS A 47 22.55 -12.17 -1.40
C LYS A 47 23.17 -10.83 -1.01
N VAL A 48 22.38 -9.94 -0.45
CA VAL A 48 22.87 -8.64 0.03
C VAL A 48 23.65 -8.82 1.34
N ALA A 49 23.22 -9.74 2.20
CA ALA A 49 23.89 -10.04 3.47
C ALA A 49 25.33 -10.59 3.29
N SER A 50 25.70 -11.01 2.09
CA SER A 50 27.09 -11.38 1.80
C SER A 50 28.04 -10.18 1.81
N GLN A 51 27.53 -8.97 1.81
CA GLN A 51 28.33 -7.75 1.93
C GLN A 51 28.73 -7.52 3.38
N LYS A 52 29.92 -6.95 3.57
CA LYS A 52 30.46 -6.70 4.93
C LYS A 52 29.64 -5.67 5.70
N GLU A 53 29.06 -4.68 5.01
CA GLU A 53 28.30 -3.60 5.61
C GLU A 53 27.19 -3.14 4.67
N TYR A 54 26.03 -2.87 5.26
CA TYR A 54 24.99 -2.13 4.57
C TYR A 54 25.19 -0.64 4.77
N LYS A 55 24.71 0.16 3.82
CA LYS A 55 24.69 1.61 3.96
C LYS A 55 23.72 2.08 5.05
N ASN A 56 22.62 1.33 5.25
CA ASN A 56 21.62 1.55 6.29
C ASN A 56 21.71 0.49 7.37
N HIS A 57 21.49 0.91 8.61
CA HIS A 57 21.43 0.01 9.77
C HIS A 57 20.06 -0.66 9.88
N ASP A 58 19.00 0.13 9.71
CA ASP A 58 17.63 -0.36 9.83
C ASP A 58 17.13 -0.81 8.44
N PRO A 59 16.59 -2.03 8.31
CA PRO A 59 16.06 -2.48 7.02
C PRO A 59 14.99 -1.53 6.48
N ILE A 60 14.97 -1.35 5.17
CA ILE A 60 13.99 -0.51 4.46
C ILE A 60 12.96 -1.40 3.83
N ILE A 61 11.69 -1.17 4.13
CA ILE A 61 10.58 -1.97 3.62
C ILE A 61 9.63 -1.08 2.83
N LEU A 62 9.44 -1.42 1.55
CA LEU A 62 8.56 -0.70 0.64
C LEU A 62 7.18 -1.36 0.63
N VAL A 63 6.13 -0.56 0.77
CA VAL A 63 4.74 -1.02 0.88
C VAL A 63 3.92 -0.42 -0.26
N HIS A 64 3.44 -1.29 -1.14
CA HIS A 64 2.65 -0.91 -2.30
C HIS A 64 1.26 -0.38 -1.92
N GLY A 65 0.63 0.30 -2.85
CA GLY A 65 -0.70 0.86 -2.68
C GLY A 65 -1.83 -0.11 -3.06
N PHE A 66 -3.00 0.48 -3.24
CA PHE A 66 -4.21 -0.20 -3.70
C PHE A 66 -3.97 -0.86 -5.06
N ASN A 67 -4.47 -2.07 -5.22
CA ASN A 67 -4.25 -2.89 -6.42
C ASN A 67 -2.76 -3.18 -6.70
N GLY A 68 -1.91 -3.09 -5.67
CA GLY A 68 -0.48 -3.33 -5.81
C GLY A 68 -0.11 -4.80 -5.63
N TYR A 69 1.19 -5.07 -5.77
CA TYR A 69 1.73 -6.42 -5.79
C TYR A 69 3.23 -6.40 -5.49
N ALA A 70 3.77 -7.54 -5.09
CA ALA A 70 5.22 -7.72 -4.98
C ALA A 70 5.83 -8.13 -6.34
N SER A 71 7.11 -7.92 -6.49
CA SER A 71 7.85 -8.28 -7.70
C SER A 71 7.69 -9.77 -8.03
N GLY A 72 7.47 -10.08 -9.29
CA GLY A 72 7.21 -11.43 -9.73
C GLY A 72 5.75 -11.87 -9.62
N THR A 73 4.90 -11.08 -8.99
CA THR A 73 3.47 -11.37 -8.84
C THR A 73 2.59 -10.38 -9.59
N GLY A 74 3.19 -9.58 -10.44
CA GLY A 74 2.50 -8.50 -11.15
C GLY A 74 1.47 -8.95 -12.15
N PRO A 75 0.66 -7.98 -12.63
CA PRO A 75 -0.56 -8.27 -13.39
C PRO A 75 -0.34 -8.88 -14.78
N ILE A 76 0.83 -8.74 -15.35
CA ILE A 76 1.12 -9.32 -16.68
C ILE A 76 2.08 -10.47 -16.50
N THR A 77 1.63 -11.69 -16.76
CA THR A 77 2.47 -12.91 -16.75
C THR A 77 3.19 -13.21 -15.41
N GLY A 78 2.78 -12.58 -14.32
CA GLY A 78 3.44 -12.72 -13.03
C GLY A 78 4.82 -12.07 -12.96
N LYS A 79 5.14 -11.17 -13.88
CA LYS A 79 6.47 -10.53 -13.98
C LYS A 79 6.46 -9.04 -13.70
N GLY A 80 5.32 -8.48 -13.33
CA GLY A 80 5.23 -7.05 -13.05
C GLY A 80 6.16 -6.62 -11.94
N ASN A 81 6.61 -5.38 -12.01
CA ASN A 81 7.45 -4.75 -11.03
C ASN A 81 6.79 -3.45 -10.57
N TYR A 82 6.22 -3.47 -9.39
CA TYR A 82 5.57 -2.29 -8.83
C TYR A 82 6.57 -1.15 -8.62
N TRP A 83 7.74 -1.49 -8.06
CA TRP A 83 8.76 -0.50 -7.70
C TRP A 83 9.76 -0.30 -8.83
N GLY A 84 9.41 0.61 -9.70
CA GLY A 84 10.21 1.00 -10.84
C GLY A 84 9.59 0.70 -12.20
N GLY A 85 8.55 -0.11 -12.27
CA GLY A 85 7.92 -0.52 -13.53
C GLY A 85 8.92 -1.16 -14.48
N ASP A 86 8.91 -0.73 -15.72
CA ASP A 86 9.92 -1.15 -16.71
C ASP A 86 11.13 -0.20 -16.76
N ARG A 87 11.12 0.87 -15.99
CA ARG A 87 12.16 1.90 -16.05
C ARG A 87 13.31 1.62 -15.12
N LEU A 88 13.03 1.17 -13.90
CA LEU A 88 14.01 0.83 -12.88
C LEU A 88 13.61 -0.46 -12.20
N LYS A 89 14.58 -1.13 -11.63
CA LYS A 89 14.36 -2.26 -10.71
C LYS A 89 14.81 -1.82 -9.32
N ILE A 90 13.97 -1.04 -8.65
CA ILE A 90 14.38 -0.31 -7.43
C ILE A 90 14.94 -1.26 -6.37
N ILE A 91 14.25 -2.35 -6.08
CA ILE A 91 14.74 -3.29 -5.05
C ILE A 91 16.11 -3.84 -5.42
N GLN A 92 16.25 -4.36 -6.64
CA GLN A 92 17.49 -4.98 -7.10
C GLN A 92 18.63 -3.97 -7.23
N ASP A 93 18.34 -2.80 -7.80
CA ASP A 93 19.35 -1.77 -8.04
C ASP A 93 19.90 -1.22 -6.73
N TYR A 94 19.06 -1.00 -5.74
CA TYR A 94 19.50 -0.43 -4.46
C TYR A 94 20.15 -1.49 -3.55
N ARG A 95 19.75 -2.74 -3.67
CA ARG A 95 20.54 -3.83 -3.06
C ARG A 95 21.95 -3.89 -3.64
N ALA A 96 22.07 -3.76 -4.95
CA ALA A 96 23.38 -3.74 -5.62
C ALA A 96 24.24 -2.55 -5.16
N LYS A 97 23.60 -1.45 -4.75
CA LYS A 97 24.28 -0.28 -4.20
C LYS A 97 24.61 -0.41 -2.70
N GLY A 98 24.25 -1.51 -2.08
CA GLY A 98 24.59 -1.79 -0.69
C GLY A 98 23.52 -1.46 0.33
N TYR A 99 22.28 -1.22 -0.08
CA TYR A 99 21.17 -0.99 0.83
C TYR A 99 20.49 -2.30 1.22
N ASN A 100 20.12 -2.42 2.48
CA ASN A 100 19.26 -3.49 2.96
C ASN A 100 17.81 -3.04 2.76
N VAL A 101 17.21 -3.47 1.67
CA VAL A 101 15.85 -3.08 1.26
C VAL A 101 15.08 -4.29 0.78
N MET A 102 13.81 -4.30 1.07
CA MET A 102 12.87 -5.33 0.62
C MET A 102 11.50 -4.72 0.34
N GLU A 103 10.71 -5.41 -0.45
CA GLU A 103 9.32 -5.04 -0.67
C GLU A 103 8.40 -6.00 0.07
N ALA A 104 7.31 -5.46 0.60
CA ALA A 104 6.25 -6.27 1.18
C ALA A 104 5.13 -6.49 0.18
N SER A 105 4.38 -7.56 0.39
CA SER A 105 3.15 -7.83 -0.35
C SER A 105 2.01 -7.97 0.65
N VAL A 106 0.98 -7.16 0.46
CA VAL A 106 -0.23 -7.19 1.26
C VAL A 106 -1.44 -7.24 0.34
N SER A 107 -2.62 -7.44 0.90
CA SER A 107 -3.85 -7.48 0.12
C SER A 107 -3.98 -6.26 -0.80
N ALA A 108 -4.31 -6.51 -2.06
CA ALA A 108 -4.48 -5.43 -3.06
C ALA A 108 -5.71 -4.55 -2.76
N PHE A 109 -6.77 -5.13 -2.20
CA PHE A 109 -8.07 -4.49 -2.02
C PHE A 109 -8.55 -4.46 -0.57
N GLY A 110 -7.79 -5.01 0.35
CA GLY A 110 -8.16 -5.06 1.75
C GLY A 110 -8.14 -3.67 2.40
N SER A 111 -8.77 -3.57 3.57
CA SER A 111 -8.70 -2.35 4.37
C SER A 111 -7.29 -2.06 4.86
N ASN A 112 -7.05 -0.83 5.26
CA ASN A 112 -5.76 -0.47 5.88
C ASN A 112 -5.49 -1.29 7.15
N TYR A 113 -6.53 -1.60 7.92
CA TYR A 113 -6.41 -2.47 9.09
C TYR A 113 -5.92 -3.87 8.67
N ASP A 114 -6.62 -4.53 7.76
CA ASP A 114 -6.23 -5.86 7.28
C ASP A 114 -4.84 -5.85 6.67
N ARG A 115 -4.53 -4.83 5.86
CA ARG A 115 -3.21 -4.67 5.23
C ARG A 115 -2.09 -4.43 6.25
N ALA A 116 -2.35 -3.65 7.29
CA ALA A 116 -1.38 -3.41 8.36
C ALA A 116 -1.09 -4.69 9.15
N VAL A 117 -2.12 -5.48 9.43
CA VAL A 117 -1.97 -6.78 10.09
C VAL A 117 -1.16 -7.74 9.21
N GLU A 118 -1.48 -7.81 7.94
CA GLU A 118 -0.73 -8.63 6.98
C GLU A 118 0.73 -8.18 6.89
N LEU A 119 0.97 -6.88 6.87
CA LEU A 119 2.32 -6.32 6.84
C LEU A 119 3.13 -6.71 8.07
N TYR A 120 2.51 -6.64 9.24
CA TYR A 120 3.15 -7.08 10.49
C TYR A 120 3.63 -8.52 10.38
N TYR A 121 2.76 -9.43 9.95
CA TYR A 121 3.12 -10.84 9.83
C TYR A 121 4.05 -11.13 8.66
N TYR A 122 3.95 -10.36 7.57
CA TYR A 122 4.91 -10.46 6.48
C TYR A 122 6.34 -10.19 6.96
N ILE A 123 6.50 -9.19 7.80
CA ILE A 123 7.82 -8.81 8.34
C ILE A 123 8.23 -9.75 9.47
N LYS A 124 7.36 -9.95 10.43
CA LYS A 124 7.66 -10.70 11.66
C LYS A 124 7.65 -12.21 11.45
N GLY A 125 6.79 -12.69 10.58
CA GLY A 125 6.51 -14.11 10.40
C GLY A 125 5.35 -14.59 11.26
N GLY A 126 4.75 -15.69 10.86
CA GLY A 126 3.63 -16.32 11.54
C GLY A 126 2.34 -16.27 10.73
N ARG A 127 1.30 -16.84 11.32
CA ARG A 127 -0.03 -16.85 10.71
C ARG A 127 -0.75 -15.54 10.98
N VAL A 128 -1.21 -14.89 9.93
CA VAL A 128 -1.99 -13.66 10.04
C VAL A 128 -3.20 -13.89 10.94
N ASP A 129 -3.33 -13.05 11.96
CA ASP A 129 -4.47 -13.02 12.88
C ASP A 129 -5.09 -11.62 12.78
N TYR A 130 -6.22 -11.54 12.10
CA TYR A 130 -6.94 -10.26 11.92
C TYR A 130 -7.62 -9.77 13.20
N GLY A 131 -7.61 -10.60 14.25
CA GLY A 131 -8.28 -10.32 15.51
C GLY A 131 -9.66 -10.94 15.61
N ALA A 132 -9.96 -11.54 16.75
CA ALA A 132 -11.25 -12.20 16.97
C ALA A 132 -12.41 -11.20 16.93
N ALA A 133 -12.24 -10.03 17.55
CA ALA A 133 -13.27 -8.99 17.57
C ALA A 133 -13.50 -8.40 16.17
N HIS A 134 -12.42 -8.08 15.47
CA HIS A 134 -12.48 -7.53 14.11
C HIS A 134 -13.17 -8.50 13.15
N ALA A 135 -12.77 -9.76 13.17
CA ALA A 135 -13.37 -10.79 12.32
C ALA A 135 -14.87 -10.98 12.61
N ALA A 136 -15.25 -10.99 13.88
CA ALA A 136 -16.65 -11.08 14.29
C ALA A 136 -17.46 -9.87 13.85
N LYS A 137 -16.90 -8.67 14.02
CA LYS A 137 -17.57 -7.42 13.67
C LYS A 137 -17.87 -7.31 12.18
N TYR A 138 -16.92 -7.69 11.34
CA TYR A 138 -17.06 -7.52 9.89
C TYR A 138 -17.48 -8.80 9.16
N GLY A 139 -17.49 -9.93 9.85
CA GLY A 139 -17.99 -11.18 9.28
C GLY A 139 -17.05 -11.86 8.30
N HIS A 140 -15.75 -11.77 8.55
CA HIS A 140 -14.76 -12.52 7.79
C HIS A 140 -13.94 -13.44 8.69
N GLU A 141 -13.08 -14.25 8.10
CA GLU A 141 -12.25 -15.17 8.86
C GLU A 141 -11.20 -14.41 9.69
N ARG A 142 -10.93 -14.96 10.87
CA ARG A 142 -9.95 -14.39 11.79
C ARG A 142 -8.52 -14.60 11.29
N TYR A 143 -8.23 -15.78 10.76
CA TYR A 143 -6.87 -16.15 10.37
C TYR A 143 -6.67 -16.09 8.88
N GLY A 144 -5.50 -15.65 8.47
CA GLY A 144 -5.10 -15.56 7.08
C GLY A 144 -3.88 -16.41 6.74
N LYS A 145 -3.05 -15.88 5.88
CA LYS A 145 -1.85 -16.55 5.38
C LYS A 145 -0.81 -16.73 6.49
N THR A 146 0.06 -17.73 6.31
CA THR A 146 1.24 -17.91 7.15
C THR A 146 2.46 -17.42 6.40
N TYR A 147 3.21 -16.53 7.05
CA TYR A 147 4.43 -15.93 6.47
C TYR A 147 5.66 -16.47 7.17
N ALA A 148 6.73 -16.66 6.39
CA ALA A 148 8.03 -17.08 6.93
C ALA A 148 8.71 -15.98 7.75
N GLY A 149 8.38 -14.73 7.47
CA GLY A 149 8.98 -13.57 8.11
C GLY A 149 10.20 -13.05 7.37
N ALA A 150 10.10 -11.83 6.84
CA ALA A 150 11.19 -11.18 6.12
C ALA A 150 12.27 -10.66 7.09
N TYR A 151 11.89 -10.33 8.30
CA TYR A 151 12.79 -9.83 9.34
C TYR A 151 12.35 -10.34 10.72
N LYS A 152 12.70 -11.57 11.03
CA LYS A 152 12.27 -12.26 12.27
C LYS A 152 12.78 -11.59 13.55
N ASP A 153 13.93 -10.93 13.47
CA ASP A 153 14.52 -10.24 14.63
C ASP A 153 13.87 -8.90 14.94
N TRP A 154 12.88 -8.51 14.16
CA TRP A 154 12.13 -7.28 14.36
C TRP A 154 11.42 -7.29 15.72
N LYS A 155 11.77 -6.35 16.56
CA LYS A 155 11.30 -6.20 17.95
C LYS A 155 11.68 -4.82 18.46
N PRO A 156 11.19 -4.37 19.61
CA PRO A 156 11.65 -3.10 20.18
C PRO A 156 13.18 -3.03 20.27
N GLY A 157 13.73 -1.97 19.69
CA GLY A 157 15.19 -1.80 19.55
C GLY A 157 15.76 -2.27 18.22
N GLN A 158 15.02 -3.06 17.45
CA GLN A 158 15.38 -3.50 16.09
C GLN A 158 14.43 -2.83 15.11
N LYS A 159 14.76 -1.62 14.69
CA LYS A 159 13.85 -0.77 13.92
C LYS A 159 13.92 -1.00 12.42
N ILE A 160 12.91 -0.54 11.72
CA ILE A 160 12.82 -0.56 10.26
C ILE A 160 12.40 0.82 9.74
N HIS A 161 12.76 1.09 8.49
CA HIS A 161 12.18 2.20 7.73
C HIS A 161 10.99 1.67 6.92
N LEU A 162 9.91 2.43 6.89
CA LEU A 162 8.75 2.11 6.06
C LEU A 162 8.57 3.19 5.01
N ILE A 163 8.47 2.78 3.76
CA ILE A 163 8.17 3.67 2.63
C ILE A 163 6.90 3.15 1.99
N GLY A 164 5.86 3.98 1.94
CA GLY A 164 4.57 3.62 1.35
C GLY A 164 4.22 4.49 0.16
N HIS A 165 3.80 3.86 -0.93
CA HIS A 165 3.25 4.55 -2.09
C HIS A 165 1.73 4.46 -2.04
N SER A 166 1.06 5.57 -2.31
CA SER A 166 -0.40 5.63 -2.37
C SER A 166 -1.02 5.12 -1.06
N MET A 167 -1.96 4.19 -1.11
CA MET A 167 -2.55 3.57 0.09
C MET A 167 -1.51 2.96 1.03
N GLY A 168 -0.34 2.56 0.50
CA GLY A 168 0.74 2.01 1.32
C GLY A 168 1.16 2.96 2.44
N GLY A 169 1.11 4.27 2.21
CA GLY A 169 1.39 5.26 3.23
C GLY A 169 0.38 5.29 4.37
N GLN A 170 -0.89 5.03 4.07
CA GLN A 170 -1.92 4.89 5.11
C GLN A 170 -1.72 3.60 5.89
N THR A 171 -1.42 2.52 5.20
CA THR A 171 -1.19 1.20 5.81
C THR A 171 -0.06 1.24 6.84
N ILE A 172 1.07 1.87 6.50
CA ILE A 172 2.21 1.93 7.42
C ILE A 172 1.95 2.83 8.62
N ARG A 173 1.16 3.89 8.47
CA ARG A 173 0.69 4.69 9.60
C ARG A 173 -0.17 3.87 10.55
N TYR A 174 -1.05 3.03 10.01
CA TYR A 174 -1.91 2.17 10.82
C TYR A 174 -1.09 1.11 11.56
N LEU A 175 -0.09 0.53 10.91
CA LEU A 175 0.80 -0.44 11.55
C LEU A 175 1.52 0.18 12.74
N GLU A 176 2.06 1.38 12.61
CA GLU A 176 2.73 2.07 13.72
C GLU A 176 1.77 2.29 14.90
N GLU A 177 0.55 2.69 14.63
CA GLU A 177 -0.46 2.89 15.66
C GLU A 177 -0.79 1.58 16.40
N LEU A 178 -0.97 0.48 15.66
CA LEU A 178 -1.23 -0.83 16.25
C LEU A 178 -0.06 -1.31 17.13
N LEU A 179 1.16 -1.16 16.65
CA LEU A 179 2.35 -1.55 17.43
C LEU A 179 2.43 -0.80 18.75
N ARG A 180 2.22 0.51 18.71
CA ARG A 180 2.37 1.38 19.88
C ARG A 180 1.20 1.27 20.83
N HIS A 181 -0.02 1.32 20.34
CA HIS A 181 -1.23 1.38 21.16
C HIS A 181 -2.07 0.10 21.16
N GLY A 182 -1.82 -0.81 20.24
CA GLY A 182 -2.60 -2.04 20.12
C GLY A 182 -4.03 -1.80 19.69
N SER A 183 -4.89 -2.76 20.04
CA SER A 183 -6.33 -2.69 19.79
C SER A 183 -7.06 -2.95 21.10
N PRO A 184 -7.60 -1.92 21.76
CA PRO A 184 -8.40 -2.12 22.96
C PRO A 184 -9.59 -3.04 22.75
N GLU A 185 -10.20 -3.03 21.56
CA GLU A 185 -11.32 -3.91 21.23
C GLU A 185 -10.93 -5.39 21.28
N GLU A 186 -9.75 -5.73 20.75
CA GLU A 186 -9.25 -7.11 20.79
C GLU A 186 -8.89 -7.56 22.20
N VAL A 187 -8.27 -6.67 22.97
CA VAL A 187 -7.93 -6.95 24.38
C VAL A 187 -9.19 -7.21 25.19
N GLU A 188 -10.21 -6.39 25.03
CA GLU A 188 -11.49 -6.54 25.74
C GLU A 188 -12.21 -7.81 25.31
N TYR A 189 -12.22 -8.11 24.01
CA TYR A 189 -12.83 -9.34 23.49
C TYR A 189 -12.18 -10.58 24.10
N GLN A 190 -10.85 -10.59 24.18
CA GLN A 190 -10.12 -11.70 24.82
C GLN A 190 -10.49 -11.85 26.29
N LYS A 191 -10.61 -10.76 27.02
CA LYS A 191 -11.01 -10.80 28.44
C LYS A 191 -12.39 -11.42 28.61
N GLN A 192 -13.32 -11.12 27.71
CA GLN A 192 -14.69 -11.61 27.77
C GLN A 192 -14.85 -13.06 27.29
N HIS A 193 -14.11 -13.45 26.26
CA HIS A 193 -14.31 -14.72 25.56
C HIS A 193 -13.16 -15.71 25.75
N GLY A 194 -12.01 -15.28 26.28
CA GLY A 194 -10.81 -16.11 26.37
C GLY A 194 -10.15 -16.32 25.00
N GLY A 195 -9.24 -17.25 24.94
CA GLY A 195 -8.50 -17.59 23.72
C GLY A 195 -7.24 -16.76 23.53
N ASP A 196 -6.61 -16.95 22.39
CA ASP A 196 -5.35 -16.30 22.06
C ASP A 196 -5.57 -14.88 21.55
N ILE A 197 -4.54 -14.05 21.69
CA ILE A 197 -4.50 -12.71 21.12
C ILE A 197 -3.14 -12.46 20.50
N SER A 198 -3.11 -11.87 19.31
CA SER A 198 -1.87 -11.49 18.67
C SER A 198 -1.11 -10.45 19.51
N PRO A 199 0.22 -10.57 19.62
CA PRO A 199 1.02 -9.54 20.28
C PRO A 199 0.81 -8.14 19.70
N LEU A 200 0.46 -8.05 18.42
CA LEU A 200 0.19 -6.77 17.74
C LEU A 200 -0.91 -5.97 18.45
N TYR A 201 -1.92 -6.65 19.01
CA TYR A 201 -3.09 -5.99 19.61
C TYR A 201 -2.88 -5.58 21.06
N LYS A 202 -1.80 -6.02 21.69
CA LYS A 202 -1.49 -5.66 23.07
C LYS A 202 -0.87 -4.27 23.20
N GLY A 203 -0.33 -3.73 22.12
CA GLY A 203 0.40 -2.46 22.17
C GLY A 203 1.73 -2.54 22.89
N GLY A 204 2.30 -1.40 23.21
CA GLY A 204 3.57 -1.32 23.92
C GLY A 204 4.78 -1.77 23.12
N GLN A 205 4.62 -1.96 21.82
CA GLN A 205 5.70 -2.32 20.91
C GLN A 205 6.23 -1.06 20.21
N ASP A 206 6.79 -0.17 20.99
CA ASP A 206 7.44 1.04 20.49
C ASP A 206 8.91 0.74 20.13
N ASN A 207 9.58 1.74 19.54
CA ASN A 207 10.98 1.61 19.14
C ASN A 207 11.22 0.48 18.13
N MET A 208 10.28 0.32 17.20
CA MET A 208 10.32 -0.67 16.11
C MET A 208 10.38 -0.04 14.72
N ILE A 209 10.13 1.26 14.62
CA ILE A 209 10.12 2.00 13.36
C ILE A 209 10.96 3.26 13.51
N SER A 210 11.92 3.45 12.61
CA SER A 210 12.76 4.66 12.59
C SER A 210 12.15 5.78 11.77
N SER A 211 11.52 5.46 10.65
CA SER A 211 10.92 6.48 9.79
C SER A 211 9.74 5.96 9.01
N ILE A 212 8.83 6.87 8.69
CA ILE A 212 7.68 6.65 7.83
C ILE A 212 7.73 7.69 6.71
N THR A 213 7.93 7.23 5.50
CA THR A 213 7.96 8.08 4.31
C THR A 213 6.79 7.69 3.40
N THR A 214 6.02 8.69 2.97
CA THR A 214 4.88 8.45 2.09
C THR A 214 5.08 9.15 0.75
N ILE A 215 4.61 8.48 -0.30
CA ILE A 215 4.69 8.96 -1.69
C ILE A 215 3.30 8.92 -2.28
N ALA A 216 2.77 10.06 -2.69
CA ALA A 216 1.46 10.16 -3.34
C ALA A 216 0.34 9.49 -2.52
N THR A 217 0.40 9.59 -1.22
CA THR A 217 -0.55 8.97 -0.29
C THR A 217 -1.74 9.88 -0.05
N PRO A 218 -2.98 9.38 -0.22
CA PRO A 218 -4.16 10.19 0.09
C PRO A 218 -4.37 10.29 1.60
N HIS A 219 -3.56 11.09 2.28
CA HIS A 219 -3.62 11.26 3.75
C HIS A 219 -4.97 11.75 4.25
N ASN A 220 -5.74 12.42 3.41
CA ASN A 220 -7.08 12.91 3.73
C ASN A 220 -8.14 12.32 2.81
N GLY A 221 -7.81 11.23 2.14
CA GLY A 221 -8.68 10.55 1.19
C GLY A 221 -8.62 11.13 -0.21
N THR A 222 -9.41 10.58 -1.09
CA THR A 222 -9.52 11.03 -2.47
C THR A 222 -10.98 11.10 -2.91
N HIS A 223 -11.32 12.20 -3.57
CA HIS A 223 -12.64 12.36 -4.18
C HIS A 223 -12.87 11.38 -5.33
N ALA A 224 -11.82 10.81 -5.91
CA ALA A 224 -11.97 9.72 -6.87
C ALA A 224 -12.70 8.54 -6.21
N ALA A 225 -12.36 8.21 -4.97
CA ALA A 225 -13.06 7.18 -4.22
C ALA A 225 -14.49 7.58 -3.87
N ASP A 226 -14.70 8.84 -3.47
CA ASP A 226 -16.01 9.35 -3.08
C ASP A 226 -17.00 9.33 -4.25
N LEU A 227 -16.53 9.71 -5.43
CA LEU A 227 -17.39 9.95 -6.60
C LEU A 227 -17.53 8.75 -7.51
N LEU A 228 -16.49 7.90 -7.60
CA LEU A 228 -16.44 6.78 -8.51
C LEU A 228 -16.46 5.43 -7.83
N GLY A 229 -16.22 5.38 -6.53
CA GLY A 229 -16.10 4.17 -5.75
C GLY A 229 -17.41 3.69 -5.12
N ASN A 230 -18.55 3.85 -5.78
CA ASN A 230 -19.80 3.32 -5.26
C ASN A 230 -19.82 1.79 -5.38
N GLU A 231 -20.69 1.16 -4.59
CA GLU A 231 -20.80 -0.31 -4.50
C GLU A 231 -20.97 -0.99 -5.85
N GLU A 232 -21.77 -0.40 -6.73
CA GLU A 232 -22.05 -0.97 -8.04
C GLU A 232 -20.83 -0.97 -8.94
N ILE A 233 -20.08 0.14 -8.95
CA ILE A 233 -18.83 0.25 -9.71
C ILE A 233 -17.79 -0.72 -9.16
N ILE A 234 -17.66 -0.81 -7.85
CA ILE A 234 -16.74 -1.73 -7.17
C ILE A 234 -17.05 -3.18 -7.55
N ARG A 235 -18.31 -3.57 -7.48
CA ARG A 235 -18.73 -4.91 -7.88
C ARG A 235 -18.42 -5.21 -9.34
N GLN A 236 -18.66 -4.25 -10.21
CA GLN A 236 -18.38 -4.42 -11.64
C GLN A 236 -16.89 -4.58 -11.91
N VAL A 237 -16.05 -3.76 -11.28
CA VAL A 237 -14.59 -3.89 -11.37
C VAL A 237 -14.15 -5.26 -10.90
N ALA A 238 -14.58 -5.70 -9.73
CA ALA A 238 -14.22 -7.00 -9.20
C ALA A 238 -14.76 -8.17 -10.05
N TYR A 239 -15.95 -8.01 -10.60
CA TYR A 239 -16.52 -9.00 -11.50
C TYR A 239 -15.71 -9.15 -12.78
N ASP A 240 -15.35 -8.03 -13.39
CA ASP A 240 -14.54 -8.02 -14.61
C ASP A 240 -13.17 -8.67 -14.37
N TYR A 241 -12.59 -8.42 -13.21
CA TYR A 241 -11.36 -9.07 -12.78
C TYR A 241 -11.50 -10.57 -12.70
N ALA A 242 -12.46 -11.03 -11.93
CA ALA A 242 -12.68 -12.46 -11.74
C ALA A 242 -12.96 -13.16 -13.08
N ARG A 243 -13.77 -12.53 -13.93
CA ARG A 243 -14.17 -13.07 -15.22
C ARG A 243 -13.02 -13.19 -16.20
N SER A 244 -12.14 -12.21 -16.23
CA SER A 244 -11.05 -12.18 -17.22
C SER A 244 -10.05 -13.31 -17.03
N LYS A 245 -10.05 -13.96 -15.86
CA LYS A 245 -8.95 -14.83 -15.47
C LYS A 245 -9.29 -16.23 -15.24
N GLY A 246 -10.52 -16.49 -15.09
CA GLY A 246 -10.83 -17.59 -14.28
C GLY A 246 -10.97 -18.94 -14.88
N ASN A 247 -10.81 -19.08 -16.14
CA ASN A 247 -11.27 -20.30 -16.75
C ASN A 247 -10.36 -21.52 -16.59
N LYS A 248 -9.08 -21.33 -16.43
CA LYS A 248 -8.13 -22.45 -16.37
C LYS A 248 -7.43 -22.55 -15.04
N LEU A 249 -7.72 -21.61 -14.20
CA LEU A 249 -7.01 -21.46 -12.96
C LEU A 249 -8.02 -21.68 -11.88
N SER A 250 -8.11 -22.89 -11.45
CA SER A 250 -9.08 -23.33 -10.48
C SER A 250 -9.02 -22.58 -9.14
N HIS A 251 -8.06 -21.69 -8.94
CA HIS A 251 -7.86 -21.08 -7.63
C HIS A 251 -7.53 -19.59 -7.75
N VAL A 252 -8.50 -18.80 -8.25
CA VAL A 252 -8.37 -17.34 -8.27
C VAL A 252 -8.26 -16.83 -6.85
N ASP A 253 -7.16 -16.16 -6.54
CA ASP A 253 -6.95 -15.50 -5.25
C ASP A 253 -6.67 -14.02 -5.50
N VAL A 254 -7.61 -13.18 -5.06
CA VAL A 254 -7.50 -11.72 -5.17
C VAL A 254 -6.93 -11.07 -3.90
N GLY A 255 -6.35 -11.88 -3.00
CA GLY A 255 -5.83 -11.39 -1.74
C GLY A 255 -6.90 -11.05 -0.72
N LEU A 256 -8.08 -11.63 -0.85
CA LEU A 256 -9.26 -11.38 0.00
C LEU A 256 -9.83 -12.68 0.56
N SER A 257 -8.97 -13.61 0.88
CA SER A 257 -9.36 -14.94 1.32
C SER A 257 -10.00 -14.96 2.71
N GLN A 258 -9.76 -13.93 3.56
CA GLN A 258 -10.51 -13.77 4.81
C GLN A 258 -12.01 -13.60 4.55
N TRP A 259 -12.38 -13.11 3.37
CA TRP A 259 -13.77 -12.99 2.91
C TRP A 259 -14.28 -14.24 2.20
N GLY A 260 -13.47 -15.30 2.14
CA GLY A 260 -13.80 -16.51 1.39
C GLY A 260 -13.71 -16.33 -0.12
N LEU A 261 -13.04 -15.30 -0.60
CA LEU A 261 -12.99 -14.96 -2.02
C LEU A 261 -11.82 -15.61 -2.75
N LYS A 262 -11.60 -16.88 -2.47
CA LYS A 262 -10.72 -17.75 -3.23
C LYS A 262 -11.59 -18.81 -3.93
N GLN A 263 -11.37 -19.03 -5.21
CA GLN A 263 -12.09 -20.06 -5.95
C GLN A 263 -11.77 -21.44 -5.35
N ARG A 264 -12.81 -22.24 -5.10
CA ARG A 264 -12.69 -23.58 -4.56
C ARG A 264 -12.38 -24.57 -5.68
N GLU A 265 -11.76 -25.71 -5.32
CA GLU A 265 -11.34 -26.72 -6.30
C GLU A 265 -12.48 -27.28 -7.14
N ASP A 266 -13.62 -27.51 -6.51
CA ASP A 266 -14.83 -28.07 -7.13
C ASP A 266 -15.78 -27.00 -7.67
N GLU A 267 -15.40 -25.73 -7.58
CA GLU A 267 -16.23 -24.61 -7.96
C GLU A 267 -15.97 -24.20 -9.42
N THR A 268 -17.03 -24.08 -10.20
CA THR A 268 -16.91 -23.54 -11.54
C THR A 268 -16.66 -22.04 -11.48
N LEU A 269 -16.14 -21.47 -12.56
CA LEU A 269 -15.94 -20.03 -12.65
C LEU A 269 -17.24 -19.27 -12.43
N ALA A 270 -18.33 -19.74 -13.04
CA ALA A 270 -19.65 -19.11 -12.90
C ALA A 270 -20.13 -19.10 -11.45
N GLN A 271 -19.95 -20.21 -10.72
CA GLN A 271 -20.28 -20.31 -9.31
C GLN A 271 -19.41 -19.36 -8.47
N TYR A 272 -18.13 -19.31 -8.74
CA TYR A 272 -17.21 -18.40 -8.08
C TYR A 272 -17.60 -16.93 -8.29
N ILE A 273 -17.87 -16.53 -9.52
CA ILE A 273 -18.30 -15.17 -9.86
C ILE A 273 -19.58 -14.80 -9.13
N GLN A 274 -20.54 -15.72 -9.08
CA GLN A 274 -21.79 -15.49 -8.37
C GLN A 274 -21.55 -15.29 -6.86
N ARG A 275 -20.65 -16.07 -6.29
CA ARG A 275 -20.28 -15.95 -4.88
C ARG A 275 -19.54 -14.64 -4.60
N VAL A 276 -18.66 -14.22 -5.49
CA VAL A 276 -17.98 -12.92 -5.40
C VAL A 276 -18.99 -11.77 -5.40
N LYS A 277 -19.97 -11.81 -6.30
CA LYS A 277 -21.02 -10.79 -6.39
C LYS A 277 -21.83 -10.64 -5.11
N GLN A 278 -22.03 -11.72 -4.37
CA GLN A 278 -22.85 -11.77 -3.17
C GLN A 278 -22.05 -11.52 -1.89
N SER A 279 -20.76 -11.28 -2.02
CA SER A 279 -19.88 -11.11 -0.87
C SER A 279 -20.25 -9.88 -0.04
N LYS A 280 -20.15 -10.03 1.27
CA LYS A 280 -20.25 -8.91 2.23
C LYS A 280 -19.15 -7.86 2.03
N LEU A 281 -18.07 -8.21 1.33
CA LEU A 281 -16.99 -7.27 1.02
C LEU A 281 -17.51 -5.99 0.38
N TRP A 282 -18.55 -6.06 -0.44
CA TRP A 282 -19.07 -4.90 -1.18
C TRP A 282 -19.91 -3.95 -0.33
N THR A 283 -20.43 -4.44 0.77
CA THR A 283 -21.26 -3.66 1.69
C THR A 283 -20.56 -3.29 2.99
N THR A 284 -19.39 -3.88 3.23
CA THR A 284 -18.60 -3.60 4.43
C THR A 284 -17.84 -2.30 4.31
N LYS A 285 -17.49 -1.71 5.47
CA LYS A 285 -16.52 -0.63 5.56
C LYS A 285 -15.08 -1.14 5.74
N ASP A 286 -14.89 -2.45 5.83
CA ASP A 286 -13.59 -3.09 6.02
C ASP A 286 -12.98 -3.48 4.66
N ASN A 287 -12.83 -2.50 3.78
CA ASN A 287 -12.18 -2.69 2.48
C ASN A 287 -11.41 -1.44 2.05
N GLY A 288 -10.54 -1.61 1.06
CA GLY A 288 -9.70 -0.53 0.56
C GLY A 288 -10.46 0.59 -0.13
N PHE A 289 -11.56 0.28 -0.76
CA PHE A 289 -12.37 1.29 -1.44
C PHE A 289 -12.95 2.30 -0.45
N TYR A 290 -13.48 1.83 0.66
CA TYR A 290 -13.99 2.70 1.71
C TYR A 290 -12.87 3.51 2.38
N ASP A 291 -11.76 2.85 2.68
CA ASP A 291 -10.64 3.48 3.39
C ASP A 291 -9.98 4.60 2.58
N LEU A 292 -10.13 4.60 1.27
CA LEU A 292 -9.61 5.65 0.40
C LEU A 292 -10.58 6.83 0.24
N THR A 293 -11.82 6.70 0.69
CA THR A 293 -12.75 7.82 0.70
C THR A 293 -12.31 8.88 1.70
N THR A 294 -12.82 10.10 1.54
CA THR A 294 -12.58 11.17 2.51
C THR A 294 -13.14 10.81 3.89
N GLU A 295 -14.30 10.15 3.93
CA GLU A 295 -14.90 9.67 5.19
C GLU A 295 -14.02 8.61 5.87
N GLY A 296 -13.62 7.59 5.13
CA GLY A 296 -12.78 6.51 5.67
C GLY A 296 -11.44 7.01 6.15
N THR A 297 -10.85 7.94 5.43
CA THR A 297 -9.56 8.53 5.81
C THR A 297 -9.68 9.45 7.02
N ASP A 298 -10.79 10.16 7.16
CA ASP A 298 -11.06 10.96 8.36
C ASP A 298 -11.07 10.06 9.61
N ILE A 299 -11.68 8.89 9.52
CA ILE A 299 -11.66 7.89 10.60
C ILE A 299 -10.21 7.46 10.91
N LEU A 300 -9.42 7.15 9.88
CA LEU A 300 -8.02 6.79 10.04
C LEU A 300 -7.24 7.90 10.76
N ASN A 301 -7.45 9.14 10.34
CA ASN A 301 -6.74 10.28 10.90
C ASN A 301 -7.08 10.53 12.37
N HIS A 302 -8.29 10.17 12.80
CA HIS A 302 -8.68 10.25 14.21
C HIS A 302 -8.18 9.08 15.04
N LYS A 303 -7.87 7.96 14.41
CA LYS A 303 -7.34 6.77 15.09
C LYS A 303 -5.83 6.73 15.20
N THR A 304 -5.13 7.53 14.42
CA THR A 304 -3.66 7.51 14.34
C THR A 304 -3.09 8.82 14.86
N SER A 305 -1.90 8.73 15.43
CA SER A 305 -1.19 9.88 15.97
C SER A 305 0.28 9.83 15.58
N LEU A 306 0.95 10.96 15.70
CA LEU A 306 2.39 11.02 15.46
C LEU A 306 3.15 10.43 16.64
N ASN A 307 4.16 9.63 16.32
CA ASN A 307 5.11 9.14 17.31
C ASN A 307 6.26 10.14 17.39
N PRO A 308 6.54 10.71 18.58
CA PRO A 308 7.59 11.73 18.71
C PRO A 308 9.02 11.23 18.39
N ASN A 309 9.20 9.92 18.30
CA ASN A 309 10.51 9.30 18.05
C ASN A 309 10.74 8.90 16.60
N ILE A 310 9.76 9.10 15.72
CA ILE A 310 9.81 8.68 14.32
C ILE A 310 10.00 9.90 13.41
N VAL A 311 10.81 9.73 12.36
CA VAL A 311 10.93 10.71 11.29
C VAL A 311 9.83 10.47 10.26
N TYR A 312 9.01 11.49 10.01
CA TYR A 312 7.92 11.43 9.02
C TYR A 312 8.23 12.35 7.85
N LYS A 313 8.07 11.87 6.62
CA LYS A 313 8.31 12.68 5.42
C LYS A 313 7.32 12.33 4.33
N THR A 314 6.89 13.33 3.57
CA THR A 314 5.93 13.12 2.47
C THR A 314 6.46 13.65 1.15
N TYR A 315 6.06 12.97 0.09
CA TYR A 315 6.28 13.38 -1.31
C TYR A 315 4.95 13.35 -2.03
N GLN A 316 4.63 14.41 -2.75
CA GLN A 316 3.41 14.53 -3.53
C GLN A 316 3.70 15.19 -4.87
N GLY A 317 3.04 14.71 -5.91
CA GLY A 317 3.13 15.25 -7.26
C GLY A 317 1.84 15.96 -7.68
N GLU A 318 1.90 16.65 -8.80
CA GLU A 318 0.74 17.17 -9.50
C GLU A 318 1.01 17.16 -11.01
N SER A 319 -0.04 16.94 -11.79
CA SER A 319 0.04 16.94 -13.24
C SER A 319 -1.29 17.42 -13.85
N THR A 320 -1.78 18.54 -13.35
CA THR A 320 -3.00 19.19 -13.82
C THR A 320 -2.71 20.59 -14.34
N ARG A 321 -3.65 21.12 -15.13
CA ARG A 321 -3.58 22.47 -15.68
C ARG A 321 -4.93 23.17 -15.51
N PRO A 322 -4.94 24.51 -15.42
CA PRO A 322 -6.19 25.25 -15.31
C PRO A 322 -7.16 24.97 -16.45
N GLY A 323 -8.40 24.73 -16.10
CA GLY A 323 -9.53 24.64 -17.02
C GLY A 323 -10.50 25.79 -16.84
N PRO A 324 -11.68 25.73 -17.48
CA PRO A 324 -12.70 26.79 -17.36
C PRO A 324 -13.17 26.94 -15.91
N ASN A 325 -13.50 28.15 -15.52
CA ASN A 325 -14.14 28.47 -14.22
C ASN A 325 -13.38 28.00 -12.98
N GLY A 326 -12.05 28.04 -13.04
CA GLY A 326 -11.21 27.65 -11.91
C GLY A 326 -11.13 26.15 -11.69
N THR A 327 -11.56 25.36 -12.65
CA THR A 327 -11.35 23.90 -12.61
C THR A 327 -9.91 23.54 -12.94
N GLN A 328 -9.53 22.31 -12.64
CA GLN A 328 -8.27 21.72 -13.08
C GLN A 328 -8.59 20.52 -13.96
N LYS A 329 -7.76 20.26 -14.92
CA LYS A 329 -7.87 19.09 -15.78
C LYS A 329 -6.52 18.44 -16.00
N ALA A 330 -6.53 17.17 -16.41
CA ALA A 330 -5.30 16.45 -16.68
C ALA A 330 -4.41 17.24 -17.65
N ASP A 331 -3.14 17.40 -17.27
CA ASP A 331 -2.15 17.96 -18.18
C ASP A 331 -1.87 16.95 -19.30
N VAL A 332 -1.36 17.45 -20.42
CA VAL A 332 -0.95 16.60 -21.54
C VAL A 332 0.09 15.57 -21.15
N ASN A 333 0.75 15.78 -20.05
CA ASN A 333 1.80 14.93 -19.52
C ASN A 333 1.33 13.84 -18.59
N MET A 334 0.12 13.94 -18.13
CA MET A 334 -0.43 12.92 -17.25
C MET A 334 -0.67 11.65 -18.05
N ASN A 335 -0.40 10.51 -17.41
CA ASN A 335 -0.79 9.22 -17.97
C ASN A 335 -2.26 9.28 -18.39
N ILE A 336 -2.55 8.88 -19.61
CA ILE A 336 -3.89 8.94 -20.17
C ILE A 336 -4.89 8.15 -19.33
N GLY A 337 -4.43 7.12 -18.65
CA GLY A 337 -5.23 6.31 -17.74
C GLY A 337 -5.80 7.08 -16.55
N TYR A 338 -5.21 8.21 -16.17
CA TYR A 338 -5.69 9.06 -15.07
C TYR A 338 -6.60 10.20 -15.53
N THR A 339 -6.84 10.37 -16.81
CA THR A 339 -7.56 11.55 -17.33
C THR A 339 -8.94 11.72 -16.71
N LEU A 340 -9.72 10.64 -16.64
CA LEU A 340 -11.07 10.69 -16.08
C LEU A 340 -11.07 11.09 -14.62
N THR A 341 -10.24 10.44 -13.81
CA THR A 341 -10.17 10.75 -12.37
C THR A 341 -9.58 12.12 -12.12
N ALA A 342 -8.55 12.52 -12.84
CA ALA A 342 -7.96 13.85 -12.73
C ALA A 342 -8.98 14.96 -13.03
N ASN A 343 -9.76 14.80 -14.10
CA ASN A 343 -10.78 15.78 -14.47
C ASN A 343 -11.94 15.80 -13.48
N THR A 344 -12.30 14.64 -12.91
CA THR A 344 -13.33 14.54 -11.89
C THR A 344 -12.90 15.24 -10.60
N ILE A 345 -11.71 14.98 -10.12
CA ILE A 345 -11.13 15.67 -8.96
C ILE A 345 -11.01 17.17 -9.24
N GLY A 346 -10.60 17.53 -10.44
CA GLY A 346 -10.42 18.92 -10.86
C GLY A 346 -11.70 19.78 -10.86
N LYS A 347 -12.86 19.17 -10.68
CA LYS A 347 -14.16 19.84 -10.64
C LYS A 347 -14.84 19.81 -9.29
N VAL A 348 -14.20 19.27 -8.27
CA VAL A 348 -14.81 19.18 -6.94
C VAL A 348 -15.12 20.58 -6.40
N LYS A 349 -16.10 20.67 -5.50
CA LYS A 349 -16.61 21.94 -4.99
C LYS A 349 -15.53 22.75 -4.29
N ASP A 350 -14.71 22.11 -3.47
CA ASP A 350 -13.61 22.77 -2.77
C ASP A 350 -12.42 22.95 -3.74
N LYS A 351 -12.17 24.19 -4.09
CA LYS A 351 -11.10 24.54 -5.06
C LYS A 351 -9.72 24.12 -4.60
N ALA A 352 -9.48 24.08 -3.28
CA ALA A 352 -8.19 23.67 -2.72
C ALA A 352 -7.85 22.20 -3.02
N TRP A 353 -8.85 21.39 -3.39
CA TRP A 353 -8.68 19.96 -3.68
C TRP A 353 -8.54 19.65 -5.18
N ARG A 354 -8.52 20.67 -6.04
CA ARG A 354 -8.60 20.45 -7.49
C ARG A 354 -7.28 20.07 -8.15
N GLU A 355 -6.17 20.68 -7.73
CA GLU A 355 -4.86 20.25 -8.21
C GLU A 355 -4.56 18.84 -7.74
N ASN A 356 -4.16 17.96 -8.66
CA ASN A 356 -4.01 16.55 -8.35
C ASN A 356 -2.97 15.85 -9.23
N ASP A 357 -2.62 14.64 -8.84
CA ASP A 357 -1.68 13.78 -9.54
C ASP A 357 -2.35 12.73 -10.43
N GLY A 358 -3.66 12.85 -10.61
CA GLY A 358 -4.48 11.87 -11.32
C GLY A 358 -5.42 11.09 -10.41
N LEU A 359 -5.02 10.81 -9.19
CA LEU A 359 -5.81 10.08 -8.20
C LEU A 359 -5.91 10.78 -6.86
N VAL A 360 -4.93 11.58 -6.49
CA VAL A 360 -4.81 12.21 -5.17
C VAL A 360 -4.64 13.71 -5.33
N SER A 361 -5.47 14.47 -4.66
CA SER A 361 -5.32 15.93 -4.58
C SER A 361 -4.01 16.30 -3.87
N VAL A 362 -3.37 17.36 -4.31
CA VAL A 362 -2.13 17.85 -3.71
C VAL A 362 -2.31 18.06 -2.20
N ILE A 363 -3.38 18.71 -1.80
CA ILE A 363 -3.66 18.98 -0.39
C ILE A 363 -3.78 17.68 0.42
N SER A 364 -4.31 16.63 -0.17
CA SER A 364 -4.46 15.34 0.51
C SER A 364 -3.13 14.59 0.65
N GLY A 365 -2.21 14.76 -0.29
CA GLY A 365 -0.95 14.02 -0.32
C GLY A 365 0.17 14.64 0.51
N GLN A 366 0.00 15.85 1.00
CA GLN A 366 1.06 16.56 1.71
C GLN A 366 1.18 16.13 3.17
N TYR A 367 0.08 16.05 3.90
CA TYR A 367 0.05 15.58 5.29
C TYR A 367 -1.39 15.36 5.75
N PRO A 368 -1.62 14.56 6.79
CA PRO A 368 -2.94 14.51 7.43
C PRO A 368 -3.28 15.88 8.04
N LEU A 369 -4.43 16.43 7.67
CA LEU A 369 -4.77 17.82 8.03
C LEU A 369 -4.90 18.05 9.54
N ASN A 370 -5.10 17.00 10.32
CA ASN A 370 -5.19 17.08 11.79
C ASN A 370 -3.86 16.82 12.51
N GLN A 371 -2.75 16.70 11.78
CA GLN A 371 -1.44 16.39 12.38
C GLN A 371 -0.41 17.50 12.11
N ALA A 372 0.53 17.61 13.02
CA ALA A 372 1.60 18.61 12.94
C ALA A 372 2.47 18.39 11.69
N HIS A 373 2.82 19.48 11.03
CA HIS A 373 3.59 19.46 9.79
C HIS A 373 4.51 20.66 9.71
N THR A 374 5.55 20.54 8.90
CA THR A 374 6.48 21.62 8.58
C THR A 374 7.07 21.36 7.21
N SER A 375 7.67 22.35 6.60
CA SER A 375 8.39 22.13 5.35
C SER A 375 9.65 21.31 5.60
N ALA A 376 9.92 20.35 4.72
CA ALA A 376 11.16 19.57 4.80
C ALA A 376 12.37 20.47 4.55
N THR A 377 13.41 20.29 5.36
CA THR A 377 14.70 20.98 5.23
C THR A 377 15.81 19.96 5.37
N ASP A 378 17.06 20.39 5.25
CA ASP A 378 18.22 19.53 5.48
C ASP A 378 18.33 19.06 6.93
N GLN A 379 17.61 19.71 7.84
CA GLN A 379 17.58 19.35 9.24
C GLN A 379 16.43 18.40 9.51
N VAL A 380 16.75 17.14 9.71
CA VAL A 380 15.76 16.07 9.96
C VAL A 380 15.14 16.25 11.33
N GLN A 381 13.81 16.21 11.39
CA GLN A 381 13.02 16.34 12.62
C GLN A 381 12.21 15.08 12.89
N LYS A 382 11.97 14.77 14.15
CA LYS A 382 11.10 13.67 14.60
C LYS A 382 9.74 14.21 15.04
N GLY A 383 8.71 13.38 14.91
CA GLY A 383 7.39 13.66 15.47
C GLY A 383 6.54 14.68 14.71
N VAL A 384 6.94 15.03 13.51
CA VAL A 384 6.26 16.02 12.68
C VAL A 384 6.39 15.62 11.21
N TRP A 385 5.31 15.81 10.44
CA TRP A 385 5.38 15.58 9.00
C TRP A 385 6.25 16.63 8.33
N GLN A 386 7.31 16.20 7.69
CA GLN A 386 8.19 17.03 6.90
C GLN A 386 7.75 16.95 5.44
N VAL A 387 7.14 18.03 4.96
CA VAL A 387 6.49 18.10 3.66
C VAL A 387 7.50 18.59 2.62
N THR A 388 7.79 17.77 1.61
CA THR A 388 8.67 18.18 0.51
C THR A 388 7.91 19.06 -0.48
N PRO A 389 8.61 19.90 -1.27
CA PRO A 389 7.97 20.66 -2.33
C PRO A 389 7.20 19.75 -3.29
N VAL A 390 6.04 20.23 -3.76
CA VAL A 390 5.23 19.51 -4.74
C VAL A 390 6.05 19.27 -5.99
N LYS A 391 6.04 18.02 -6.48
CA LYS A 391 6.70 17.69 -7.74
C LYS A 391 5.75 17.97 -8.91
N HIS A 392 5.98 19.09 -9.56
CA HIS A 392 5.21 19.48 -10.73
C HIS A 392 5.52 18.57 -11.91
N ASN A 393 4.49 18.22 -12.67
CA ASN A 393 4.55 17.30 -13.81
C ASN A 393 4.84 15.82 -13.44
N TRP A 394 4.68 15.46 -12.18
CA TRP A 394 4.74 14.07 -11.72
C TRP A 394 3.33 13.61 -11.37
N ASP A 395 2.82 12.62 -12.08
CA ASP A 395 1.54 12.01 -11.76
C ASP A 395 1.70 10.88 -10.73
N HIS A 396 0.58 10.27 -10.40
CA HIS A 396 0.51 9.26 -9.32
C HIS A 396 1.45 8.08 -9.50
N GLY A 397 1.60 7.61 -10.73
CA GLY A 397 2.44 6.45 -11.06
C GLY A 397 3.89 6.80 -11.39
N ASP A 398 4.21 8.07 -11.63
CA ASP A 398 5.54 8.46 -12.06
C ASP A 398 6.62 8.13 -11.03
N PHE A 399 6.31 8.30 -9.75
CA PHE A 399 7.25 8.02 -8.65
C PHE A 399 7.72 6.57 -8.64
N VAL A 400 6.89 5.65 -9.08
CA VAL A 400 7.20 4.22 -9.10
C VAL A 400 7.47 3.69 -10.51
N GLY A 401 7.51 4.58 -11.50
CA GLY A 401 7.90 4.23 -12.87
C GLY A 401 6.89 3.38 -13.62
N THR A 402 5.61 3.46 -13.27
CA THR A 402 4.57 2.63 -13.90
C THR A 402 4.22 3.05 -15.31
N ASP A 403 4.47 4.29 -15.68
CA ASP A 403 4.20 4.78 -17.03
C ASP A 403 5.45 4.81 -17.88
N THR A 404 5.56 3.85 -18.77
CA THR A 404 6.69 3.74 -19.69
C THR A 404 6.52 4.53 -20.97
N SER A 405 5.29 4.99 -21.26
CA SER A 405 5.02 5.81 -22.44
C SER A 405 5.36 7.28 -22.21
N GLU A 406 5.57 7.65 -20.98
CA GLU A 406 5.87 9.01 -20.58
C GLU A 406 7.34 9.34 -20.82
N VAL A 407 7.59 10.35 -21.66
CA VAL A 407 8.96 10.77 -21.98
C VAL A 407 9.46 11.91 -21.09
N ARG A 408 8.64 12.40 -20.18
CA ARG A 408 8.96 13.64 -19.48
C ARG A 408 9.80 13.47 -18.27
N ILE A 409 9.60 12.38 -17.56
CA ILE A 409 10.45 12.05 -16.44
C ILE A 409 11.47 11.09 -16.96
N SER A 410 12.68 11.56 -17.12
CA SER A 410 13.77 10.74 -17.59
C SER A 410 14.10 9.64 -16.56
N LYS A 411 14.76 8.61 -17.04
CA LYS A 411 15.27 7.58 -16.15
C LYS A 411 16.20 8.18 -15.10
N GLU A 412 17.01 9.16 -15.47
CA GLU A 412 17.94 9.83 -14.57
C GLU A 412 17.21 10.63 -13.49
N GLU A 413 16.11 11.32 -13.83
CA GLU A 413 15.30 12.03 -12.83
C GLU A 413 14.66 11.07 -11.83
N LEU A 414 14.18 9.92 -12.30
CA LEU A 414 13.61 8.89 -11.43
C LEU A 414 14.69 8.27 -10.55
N GLU A 415 15.88 7.99 -11.11
CA GLU A 415 17.03 7.53 -10.33
C GLU A 415 17.44 8.53 -9.27
N ASP A 416 17.51 9.82 -9.61
CA ASP A 416 17.85 10.88 -8.66
C ASP A 416 16.85 10.95 -7.50
N PHE A 417 15.57 10.80 -7.80
CA PHE A 417 14.51 10.75 -6.78
C PHE A 417 14.76 9.60 -5.80
N TRP A 418 15.00 8.40 -6.32
CA TRP A 418 15.20 7.22 -5.48
C TRP A 418 16.57 7.20 -4.80
N ASP A 419 17.61 7.72 -5.43
CA ASP A 419 18.90 7.91 -4.78
C ASP A 419 18.75 8.77 -3.53
N ASN A 420 18.06 9.90 -3.67
CA ASN A 420 17.79 10.79 -2.55
C ASN A 420 16.91 10.11 -1.47
N MET A 421 15.93 9.30 -1.88
CA MET A 421 15.07 8.56 -0.97
C MET A 421 15.89 7.62 -0.08
N PHE A 422 16.78 6.84 -0.67
CA PHE A 422 17.61 5.88 0.06
C PHE A 422 18.68 6.58 0.91
N GLU A 423 19.26 7.65 0.43
CA GLU A 423 20.18 8.46 1.21
C GLU A 423 19.48 9.09 2.42
N ASP A 424 18.23 9.48 2.28
CA ASP A 424 17.41 9.98 3.39
C ASP A 424 17.23 8.93 4.50
N MET A 425 17.12 7.66 4.15
CA MET A 425 17.01 6.60 5.17
C MET A 425 18.23 6.60 6.08
N VAL A 426 19.42 6.76 5.51
CA VAL A 426 20.66 6.86 6.29
C VAL A 426 20.68 8.13 7.11
N ARG A 427 20.26 9.27 6.55
CA ARG A 427 20.16 10.54 7.30
C ARG A 427 19.18 10.44 8.46
N ASN A 428 18.06 9.75 8.27
CA ASN A 428 17.06 9.53 9.31
C ASN A 428 17.67 8.79 10.51
N GLU A 429 18.49 7.78 10.25
CA GLU A 429 19.13 6.98 11.31
C GLU A 429 20.06 7.81 12.20
N LYS A 430 20.70 8.84 11.65
CA LYS A 430 21.55 9.74 12.44
C LYS A 430 20.77 10.48 13.52
N VAL A 431 19.47 10.60 13.34
CA VAL A 431 18.58 11.28 14.29
C VAL A 431 17.86 10.29 15.19
N THR A 432 17.43 9.17 14.64
CA THR A 432 16.59 8.19 15.36
C THR A 432 17.39 7.12 16.10
N ASP A 433 18.59 6.81 15.65
CA ASP A 433 19.43 5.75 16.24
C ASP A 433 20.49 6.31 17.19
N LYS A 434 20.55 7.61 17.34
CA LYS A 434 21.38 8.23 18.37
C LYS A 434 20.74 8.06 19.74
N GLN A 435 21.33 7.25 20.52
CA GLN A 435 20.98 7.14 21.93
C GLN A 435 22.23 7.13 22.78
#